data_e0721aa769d7387ab2279ea31c11bc89
#
_entry.id   e0721aa769d7387ab2279ea31c11bc89
#
_cell.length_a   1.000
_cell.length_b   1.000
_cell.length_c   1.000
_cell.angle_alpha   90.00
_cell.angle_beta   90.00
_cell.angle_gamma   90.00
#
_symmetry.space_group_name_H-M   'P 1'
#
loop_
_entity.id
_entity.type
_entity.pdbx_description
1 polymer ?
#
loop_
_entity_poly.entity_id
_entity_poly.type
_entity_poly.pdbx_seq_one_letter_code
_entity_poly.pdbx_strand_id
1 'polypeptide(L)'
;YTTLFRSEARLIFMGVEHTQPEKGRKLVIDIGGGSTELVIGENFEPILVESRRMGCVSFAQLYFHGGVINKENFQRARMAAAQKLETLTWQFRIQGWNVAMGASGTIKAAHEVLMEMGEKDGIITPERLEKLVKEVLRHRNFASLSLPGLSEERKTVFVPGLAILCGVFDALAIRELRLSDGALREGVLYEMEGRFRHQDVRSRTASSLANQYHIDSEQARRVLDTTMQMYEQWREQQPKLAHPQLEALLRWAAMLHEVGLNINHSGLHRHSAYILQNSDLPGFNQEQQLMMATLVRYHRKAIKLDDQIGRAH
;
A
#
# COMPACT_ATOMS: atom_id res chain seq x y z
N TYR A 1 -5.73 12.16 3.88
CA TYR A 1 -6.00 11.57 2.53
C TYR A 1 -4.84 10.72 2.01
N THR A 2 -3.58 11.09 2.25
CA THR A 2 -2.38 10.33 1.82
C THR A 2 -2.19 9.01 2.56
N THR A 3 -2.62 8.90 3.80
CA THR A 3 -2.47 7.69 4.63
C THR A 3 -3.36 6.54 4.16
N LEU A 4 -4.59 6.80 3.74
CA LEU A 4 -5.52 5.76 3.27
C LEU A 4 -5.01 5.04 2.01
N PHE A 5 -4.49 5.78 1.04
CA PHE A 5 -3.95 5.21 -0.21
C PHE A 5 -2.69 4.37 0.01
N ARG A 6 -1.84 4.77 0.96
CA ARG A 6 -0.66 3.97 1.32
C ARG A 6 -1.05 2.66 2.01
N SER A 7 -2.10 2.70 2.85
CA SER A 7 -2.62 1.49 3.49
C SER A 7 -3.23 0.52 2.47
N GLU A 8 -3.96 1.03 1.46
CA GLU A 8 -4.50 0.23 0.36
C GLU A 8 -3.38 -0.44 -0.45
N ALA A 9 -2.41 0.33 -0.90
CA ALA A 9 -1.26 -0.16 -1.65
C ALA A 9 -0.47 -1.24 -0.89
N ARG A 10 -0.30 -1.07 0.42
CA ARG A 10 0.34 -2.06 1.28
C ARG A 10 -0.46 -3.37 1.37
N LEU A 11 -1.78 -3.27 1.52
CA LEU A 11 -2.64 -4.45 1.57
C LEU A 11 -2.62 -5.21 0.24
N ILE A 12 -2.64 -4.50 -0.88
CA ILE A 12 -2.49 -5.10 -2.21
C ILE A 12 -1.17 -5.87 -2.28
N PHE A 13 -0.06 -5.25 -1.86
CA PHE A 13 1.25 -5.91 -1.85
C PHE A 13 1.25 -7.17 -0.97
N MET A 14 0.66 -7.12 0.22
CA MET A 14 0.52 -8.29 1.09
C MET A 14 -0.28 -9.41 0.43
N GLY A 15 -1.38 -9.10 -0.25
CA GLY A 15 -2.17 -10.08 -0.99
C GLY A 15 -1.38 -10.75 -2.10
N VAL A 16 -0.59 -9.99 -2.85
CA VAL A 16 0.30 -10.51 -3.89
C VAL A 16 1.39 -11.38 -3.27
N GLU A 17 2.07 -10.91 -2.22
CA GLU A 17 3.18 -11.64 -1.59
C GLU A 17 2.75 -13.00 -1.02
N HIS A 18 1.55 -13.09 -0.47
CA HIS A 18 1.00 -14.35 0.05
C HIS A 18 0.60 -15.35 -1.03
N THR A 19 0.20 -14.88 -2.19
CA THR A 19 -0.34 -15.76 -3.25
C THR A 19 0.69 -16.11 -4.33
N GLN A 20 1.82 -15.39 -4.39
CA GLN A 20 2.82 -15.57 -5.43
C GLN A 20 4.12 -16.15 -4.85
N PRO A 21 4.57 -17.33 -5.34
CA PRO A 21 5.72 -18.06 -4.81
C PRO A 21 7.07 -17.46 -5.21
N GLU A 22 7.10 -16.52 -6.14
CA GLU A 22 8.32 -15.89 -6.62
C GLU A 22 9.07 -15.21 -5.48
N LYS A 23 10.37 -15.48 -5.37
CA LYS A 23 11.26 -14.87 -4.37
C LYS A 23 11.89 -13.60 -4.91
N GLY A 24 12.31 -12.73 -3.98
CA GLY A 24 12.98 -11.48 -4.28
C GLY A 24 12.01 -10.31 -4.38
N ARG A 25 12.56 -9.18 -4.79
CA ARG A 25 11.85 -7.91 -4.81
C ARG A 25 10.78 -7.87 -5.90
N LYS A 26 9.55 -7.55 -5.53
CA LYS A 26 8.41 -7.45 -6.45
C LYS A 26 8.01 -6.00 -6.66
N LEU A 27 7.72 -5.63 -7.91
CA LEU A 27 6.93 -4.45 -8.24
C LEU A 27 5.48 -4.89 -8.39
N VAL A 28 4.59 -4.35 -7.60
CA VAL A 28 3.14 -4.60 -7.70
C VAL A 28 2.44 -3.37 -8.24
N ILE A 29 1.56 -3.58 -9.22
CA ILE A 29 0.79 -2.55 -9.90
C ILE A 29 -0.68 -2.91 -9.78
N ASP A 30 -1.48 -1.97 -9.28
CA ASP A 30 -2.95 -2.08 -9.25
C ASP A 30 -3.57 -0.85 -9.92
N ILE A 31 -4.34 -1.04 -10.98
CA ILE A 31 -5.04 0.03 -11.70
C ILE A 31 -6.52 -0.02 -11.32
N GLY A 32 -6.89 0.78 -10.33
CA GLY A 32 -8.25 0.92 -9.85
C GLY A 32 -9.11 1.86 -10.70
N GLY A 33 -10.31 2.17 -10.21
CA GLY A 33 -11.23 3.08 -10.86
C GLY A 33 -10.79 4.56 -10.82
N GLY A 34 -10.26 5.00 -9.68
CA GLY A 34 -9.83 6.38 -9.43
C GLY A 34 -8.33 6.59 -9.32
N SER A 35 -7.61 5.57 -8.89
CA SER A 35 -6.17 5.62 -8.61
C SER A 35 -5.43 4.42 -9.21
N THR A 36 -4.11 4.52 -9.20
CA THR A 36 -3.19 3.43 -9.49
C THR A 36 -2.17 3.37 -8.37
N GLU A 37 -2.07 2.22 -7.75
CA GLU A 37 -1.14 1.90 -6.68
C GLU A 37 0.10 1.21 -7.27
N LEU A 38 1.27 1.61 -6.77
CA LEU A 38 2.57 1.10 -7.17
C LEU A 38 3.37 0.78 -5.91
N VAL A 39 3.77 -0.46 -5.75
CA VAL A 39 4.53 -0.89 -4.58
C VAL A 39 5.75 -1.69 -5.00
N ILE A 40 6.93 -1.32 -4.49
CA ILE A 40 8.08 -2.20 -4.46
C ILE A 40 8.23 -2.74 -3.04
N GLY A 41 8.38 -4.04 -2.90
CA GLY A 41 8.61 -4.68 -1.61
C GLY A 41 9.25 -6.05 -1.75
N GLU A 42 9.63 -6.62 -0.61
CA GLU A 42 10.28 -7.92 -0.51
C GLU A 42 9.96 -8.55 0.85
N ASN A 43 9.69 -9.86 0.88
CA ASN A 43 9.45 -10.61 2.12
C ASN A 43 8.35 -9.99 3.01
N PHE A 44 7.22 -9.61 2.43
CA PHE A 44 6.09 -8.91 3.10
C PHE A 44 6.38 -7.48 3.58
N GLU A 45 7.58 -6.95 3.35
CA GLU A 45 7.96 -5.59 3.72
C GLU A 45 7.86 -4.67 2.49
N PRO A 46 6.94 -3.71 2.47
CA PRO A 46 6.89 -2.69 1.43
C PRO A 46 8.06 -1.72 1.60
N ILE A 47 8.84 -1.54 0.55
CA ILE A 47 10.03 -0.66 0.52
C ILE A 47 9.66 0.72 -0.04
N LEU A 48 8.90 0.75 -1.11
CA LEU A 48 8.45 1.97 -1.77
C LEU A 48 6.96 1.84 -2.09
N VAL A 49 6.15 2.77 -1.61
CA VAL A 49 4.68 2.74 -1.74
C VAL A 49 4.21 4.06 -2.30
N GLU A 50 3.55 4.01 -3.44
CA GLU A 50 3.02 5.20 -4.11
C GLU A 50 1.61 4.96 -4.64
N SER A 51 0.79 6.00 -4.58
CA SER A 51 -0.53 6.04 -5.21
C SER A 51 -0.64 7.29 -6.07
N ARG A 52 -1.20 7.14 -7.25
CA ARG A 52 -1.43 8.26 -8.18
C ARG A 52 -2.90 8.31 -8.59
N ARG A 53 -3.45 9.50 -8.63
CA ARG A 53 -4.81 9.75 -9.15
C ARG A 53 -4.84 9.54 -10.65
N MET A 54 -4.85 8.30 -11.06
CA MET A 54 -5.00 7.84 -12.44
C MET A 54 -5.68 6.47 -12.42
N GLY A 55 -6.98 6.44 -12.60
CA GLY A 55 -7.78 5.22 -12.62
C GLY A 55 -8.60 5.10 -13.88
N CYS A 56 -9.04 3.88 -14.21
CA CYS A 56 -9.73 3.61 -15.47
C CYS A 56 -11.04 4.38 -15.62
N VAL A 57 -11.78 4.61 -14.54
CA VAL A 57 -13.04 5.40 -14.57
C VAL A 57 -12.74 6.88 -14.77
N SER A 58 -11.79 7.43 -14.00
CA SER A 58 -11.42 8.84 -14.13
C SER A 58 -10.83 9.16 -15.51
N PHE A 59 -10.02 8.26 -16.08
CA PHE A 59 -9.46 8.43 -17.42
C PHE A 59 -10.48 8.27 -18.52
N ALA A 60 -11.52 7.41 -18.33
CA ALA A 60 -12.67 7.35 -19.25
C ALA A 60 -13.33 8.72 -19.38
N GLN A 61 -13.59 9.38 -18.27
CA GLN A 61 -14.22 10.70 -18.22
C GLN A 61 -13.33 11.81 -18.81
N LEU A 62 -12.01 11.76 -18.55
CA LEU A 62 -11.08 12.83 -18.94
C LEU A 62 -10.64 12.75 -20.40
N TYR A 63 -10.45 11.56 -20.95
CA TYR A 63 -9.79 11.36 -22.24
C TYR A 63 -10.68 10.70 -23.30
N PHE A 64 -11.78 10.04 -22.90
CA PHE A 64 -12.65 9.30 -23.81
C PHE A 64 -14.09 9.78 -23.73
N HIS A 65 -14.30 11.09 -23.87
CA HIS A 65 -15.62 11.70 -23.84
C HIS A 65 -16.58 11.00 -24.81
N GLY A 66 -17.79 10.69 -24.34
CA GLY A 66 -18.77 9.95 -25.12
C GLY A 66 -18.37 8.53 -25.49
N GLY A 67 -17.32 7.99 -24.85
CA GLY A 67 -16.81 6.64 -25.12
C GLY A 67 -16.07 6.51 -26.46
N VAL A 68 -15.64 7.61 -27.08
CA VAL A 68 -14.98 7.60 -28.39
C VAL A 68 -13.57 7.04 -28.28
N ILE A 69 -13.29 6.00 -29.06
CA ILE A 69 -11.98 5.36 -29.19
C ILE A 69 -11.31 5.89 -30.48
N ASN A 70 -10.17 6.53 -30.34
CA ASN A 70 -9.30 6.90 -31.45
C ASN A 70 -7.84 6.99 -30.99
N LYS A 71 -6.93 7.05 -31.93
CA LYS A 71 -5.47 7.08 -31.65
C LYS A 71 -5.09 8.30 -30.82
N GLU A 72 -5.68 9.46 -31.07
CA GLU A 72 -5.34 10.71 -30.38
C GLU A 72 -5.75 10.64 -28.90
N ASN A 73 -6.97 10.25 -28.58
CA ASN A 73 -7.48 10.10 -27.23
C ASN A 73 -6.63 9.08 -26.44
N PHE A 74 -6.32 7.95 -27.08
CA PHE A 74 -5.50 6.91 -26.45
C PHE A 74 -4.08 7.41 -26.13
N GLN A 75 -3.45 8.07 -27.08
CA GLN A 75 -2.08 8.62 -26.87
C GLN A 75 -2.06 9.72 -25.82
N ARG A 76 -3.06 10.60 -25.79
CA ARG A 76 -3.20 11.63 -24.75
C ARG A 76 -3.34 10.99 -23.35
N ALA A 77 -4.18 9.95 -23.21
CA ALA A 77 -4.33 9.22 -21.96
C ALA A 77 -3.03 8.51 -21.55
N ARG A 78 -2.37 7.79 -22.48
CA ARG A 78 -1.07 7.13 -22.25
C ARG A 78 0.02 8.09 -21.78
N MET A 79 0.16 9.24 -22.47
CA MET A 79 1.12 10.28 -22.09
C MET A 79 0.80 10.88 -20.72
N ALA A 80 -0.46 11.15 -20.44
CA ALA A 80 -0.86 11.70 -19.15
C ALA A 80 -0.56 10.73 -17.99
N ALA A 81 -0.73 9.42 -18.20
CA ALA A 81 -0.34 8.41 -17.22
C ALA A 81 1.18 8.40 -16.99
N ALA A 82 1.97 8.42 -18.05
CA ALA A 82 3.44 8.46 -17.95
C ALA A 82 3.93 9.73 -17.23
N GLN A 83 3.36 10.91 -17.54
CA GLN A 83 3.68 12.18 -16.88
C GLN A 83 3.39 12.15 -15.36
N LYS A 84 2.29 11.53 -14.94
CA LYS A 84 1.97 11.40 -13.50
C LYS A 84 2.98 10.55 -12.74
N LEU A 85 3.77 9.74 -13.41
CA LEU A 85 4.81 8.89 -12.85
C LEU A 85 6.22 9.48 -12.98
N GLU A 86 6.41 10.54 -13.73
CA GLU A 86 7.72 11.11 -14.05
C GLU A 86 8.58 11.37 -12.81
N THR A 87 7.98 11.96 -11.76
CA THR A 87 8.66 12.26 -10.50
C THR A 87 9.06 11.01 -9.70
N LEU A 88 8.43 9.87 -9.97
CA LEU A 88 8.68 8.61 -9.28
C LEU A 88 9.65 7.70 -10.02
N THR A 89 9.77 7.86 -11.32
CA THR A 89 10.50 6.95 -12.20
C THR A 89 11.92 6.67 -11.69
N TRP A 90 12.61 7.71 -11.23
CA TRP A 90 13.98 7.58 -10.72
C TRP A 90 14.04 6.70 -9.45
N GLN A 91 13.16 6.92 -8.49
CA GLN A 91 13.11 6.17 -7.24
C GLN A 91 12.82 4.69 -7.49
N PHE A 92 11.81 4.40 -8.34
CA PHE A 92 11.43 3.03 -8.69
C PHE A 92 12.56 2.30 -9.42
N ARG A 93 13.25 2.96 -10.37
CA ARG A 93 14.36 2.36 -11.13
C ARG A 93 15.59 2.08 -10.27
N ILE A 94 15.91 2.95 -9.31
CA ILE A 94 17.02 2.70 -8.36
C ILE A 94 16.71 1.54 -7.45
N GLN A 95 15.50 1.50 -6.89
CA GLN A 95 15.08 0.37 -6.06
C GLN A 95 15.13 -0.95 -6.83
N GLY A 96 14.70 -0.93 -8.09
CA GLY A 96 14.66 -2.11 -8.94
C GLY A 96 13.73 -3.20 -8.40
N TRP A 97 13.44 -4.18 -9.23
CA TRP A 97 12.64 -5.35 -8.89
C TRP A 97 13.09 -6.56 -9.71
N ASN A 98 12.82 -7.76 -9.20
CA ASN A 98 13.09 -9.02 -9.90
C ASN A 98 11.87 -9.43 -10.75
N VAL A 99 10.65 -9.19 -10.24
CA VAL A 99 9.40 -9.56 -10.91
C VAL A 99 8.41 -8.39 -10.80
N ALA A 100 7.71 -8.08 -11.89
CA ALA A 100 6.57 -7.17 -11.88
C ALA A 100 5.27 -7.96 -11.93
N MET A 101 4.33 -7.63 -11.03
CA MET A 101 3.05 -8.27 -10.84
C MET A 101 1.91 -7.27 -10.99
N GLY A 102 0.84 -7.66 -11.61
CA GLY A 102 -0.36 -6.86 -11.75
C GLY A 102 -1.55 -7.47 -11.04
N ALA A 103 -2.25 -6.69 -10.23
CA ALA A 103 -3.27 -7.21 -9.31
C ALA A 103 -4.69 -6.68 -9.54
N SER A 104 -4.95 -5.92 -10.62
CA SER A 104 -6.24 -5.28 -10.84
C SER A 104 -7.10 -5.95 -11.90
N GLY A 105 -8.38 -5.61 -11.88
CA GLY A 105 -9.30 -6.03 -12.93
C GLY A 105 -8.97 -5.49 -14.32
N THR A 106 -8.26 -4.37 -14.42
CA THR A 106 -7.74 -3.83 -15.69
C THR A 106 -6.65 -4.75 -16.26
N ILE A 107 -5.71 -5.15 -15.40
CA ILE A 107 -4.59 -6.02 -15.79
C ILE A 107 -5.10 -7.43 -16.08
N LYS A 108 -6.03 -7.93 -15.27
CA LYS A 108 -6.70 -9.20 -15.51
C LYS A 108 -7.41 -9.23 -16.87
N ALA A 109 -8.16 -8.19 -17.20
CA ALA A 109 -8.82 -8.11 -18.50
C ALA A 109 -7.83 -8.05 -19.67
N ALA A 110 -6.72 -7.31 -19.54
CA ALA A 110 -5.66 -7.29 -20.55
C ALA A 110 -5.01 -8.67 -20.72
N HIS A 111 -4.75 -9.36 -19.62
CA HIS A 111 -4.25 -10.73 -19.63
C HIS A 111 -5.21 -11.71 -20.33
N GLU A 112 -6.51 -11.69 -19.95
CA GLU A 112 -7.54 -12.57 -20.54
C GLU A 112 -7.67 -12.36 -22.05
N VAL A 113 -7.69 -11.10 -22.51
CA VAL A 113 -7.75 -10.79 -23.94
C VAL A 113 -6.49 -11.27 -24.66
N LEU A 114 -5.30 -11.08 -24.10
CA LEU A 114 -4.04 -11.58 -24.69
C LEU A 114 -4.01 -13.11 -24.78
N MET A 115 -4.48 -13.81 -23.75
CA MET A 115 -4.62 -15.28 -23.79
C MET A 115 -5.50 -15.74 -24.94
N GLU A 116 -6.66 -15.11 -25.13
CA GLU A 116 -7.58 -15.41 -26.25
C GLU A 116 -7.01 -14.99 -27.64
N MET A 117 -6.09 -14.01 -27.65
CA MET A 117 -5.33 -13.65 -28.85
C MET A 117 -4.17 -14.61 -29.15
N GLY A 118 -3.95 -15.65 -28.30
CA GLY A 118 -2.99 -16.72 -28.51
C GLY A 118 -1.68 -16.60 -27.74
N GLU A 119 -1.55 -15.64 -26.82
CA GLU A 119 -0.37 -15.47 -25.96
C GLU A 119 -0.46 -16.38 -24.71
N LYS A 120 -0.20 -17.68 -24.90
CA LYS A 120 -0.52 -18.75 -23.93
C LYS A 120 0.25 -18.75 -22.61
N ASP A 121 1.36 -18.00 -22.51
CA ASP A 121 2.18 -17.93 -21.28
C ASP A 121 1.66 -16.90 -20.27
N GLY A 122 0.65 -16.11 -20.64
CA GLY A 122 0.02 -15.12 -19.78
C GLY A 122 0.90 -13.92 -19.38
N ILE A 123 2.10 -13.79 -19.98
CA ILE A 123 3.00 -12.68 -19.70
C ILE A 123 2.59 -11.46 -20.52
N ILE A 124 2.46 -10.30 -19.90
CA ILE A 124 2.21 -9.03 -20.56
C ILE A 124 3.54 -8.34 -20.85
N THR A 125 3.85 -8.12 -22.14
CA THR A 125 5.05 -7.39 -22.58
C THR A 125 4.70 -6.14 -23.36
N PRO A 126 5.63 -5.20 -23.57
CA PRO A 126 5.39 -4.02 -24.40
C PRO A 126 4.85 -4.35 -25.80
N GLU A 127 5.44 -5.37 -26.46
CA GLU A 127 5.05 -5.78 -27.81
C GLU A 127 3.62 -6.31 -27.84
N ARG A 128 3.23 -7.09 -26.81
CA ARG A 128 1.86 -7.62 -26.66
C ARG A 128 0.87 -6.53 -26.36
N LEU A 129 1.23 -5.56 -25.52
CA LEU A 129 0.42 -4.37 -25.28
C LEU A 129 0.19 -3.58 -26.58
N GLU A 130 1.21 -3.38 -27.39
CA GLU A 130 1.06 -2.69 -28.68
C GLU A 130 0.16 -3.47 -29.67
N LYS A 131 0.21 -4.80 -29.67
CA LYS A 131 -0.76 -5.63 -30.43
C LYS A 131 -2.19 -5.39 -29.93
N LEU A 132 -2.38 -5.42 -28.62
CA LEU A 132 -3.68 -5.20 -27.99
C LEU A 132 -4.22 -3.78 -28.29
N VAL A 133 -3.37 -2.77 -28.22
CA VAL A 133 -3.71 -1.40 -28.58
C VAL A 133 -4.16 -1.31 -30.05
N LYS A 134 -3.48 -1.98 -30.98
CA LYS A 134 -3.88 -2.03 -32.40
C LYS A 134 -5.27 -2.62 -32.58
N GLU A 135 -5.60 -3.70 -31.84
CA GLU A 135 -6.93 -4.31 -31.90
C GLU A 135 -8.00 -3.37 -31.32
N VAL A 136 -7.76 -2.76 -30.18
CA VAL A 136 -8.66 -1.77 -29.55
C VAL A 136 -8.96 -0.61 -30.51
N LEU A 137 -7.95 -0.08 -31.19
CA LEU A 137 -8.08 1.07 -32.09
C LEU A 137 -8.85 0.76 -33.41
N ARG A 138 -9.20 -0.50 -33.69
CA ARG A 138 -10.13 -0.86 -34.78
C ARG A 138 -11.58 -0.51 -34.45
N HIS A 139 -11.89 -0.34 -33.16
CA HIS A 139 -13.21 0.00 -32.69
C HIS A 139 -13.36 1.53 -32.52
N ARG A 140 -14.56 2.07 -32.78
CA ARG A 140 -14.79 3.51 -32.74
C ARG A 140 -15.25 4.05 -31.39
N ASN A 141 -15.87 3.19 -30.59
CA ASN A 141 -16.41 3.56 -29.28
C ASN A 141 -16.51 2.33 -28.37
N PHE A 142 -16.75 2.59 -27.07
CA PHE A 142 -16.88 1.52 -26.07
C PHE A 142 -18.03 0.54 -26.37
N ALA A 143 -19.15 1.03 -26.92
CA ALA A 143 -20.30 0.18 -27.23
C ALA A 143 -19.99 -0.82 -28.36
N SER A 144 -19.17 -0.42 -29.34
CA SER A 144 -18.74 -1.28 -30.44
C SER A 144 -17.53 -2.15 -30.10
N LEU A 145 -16.93 -1.98 -28.91
CA LEU A 145 -15.75 -2.75 -28.50
C LEU A 145 -16.14 -4.22 -28.29
N SER A 146 -15.52 -5.09 -29.07
CA SER A 146 -15.72 -6.54 -28.98
C SER A 146 -14.36 -7.22 -29.14
N LEU A 147 -13.83 -7.70 -28.02
CA LEU A 147 -12.55 -8.43 -27.98
C LEU A 147 -12.79 -9.78 -27.32
N PRO A 148 -12.20 -10.86 -27.85
CA PRO A 148 -12.24 -12.17 -27.19
C PRO A 148 -11.68 -12.06 -25.77
N GLY A 149 -12.35 -12.66 -24.80
CA GLY A 149 -11.96 -12.60 -23.38
C GLY A 149 -12.35 -11.32 -22.63
N LEU A 150 -12.87 -10.28 -23.29
CA LEU A 150 -13.32 -9.05 -22.63
C LEU A 150 -14.81 -9.13 -22.25
N SER A 151 -15.11 -9.06 -20.95
CA SER A 151 -16.48 -9.04 -20.46
C SER A 151 -17.21 -7.72 -20.79
N GLU A 152 -18.53 -7.78 -20.95
CA GLU A 152 -19.38 -6.61 -21.27
C GLU A 152 -19.22 -5.48 -20.22
N GLU A 153 -19.15 -5.84 -18.95
CA GLU A 153 -19.02 -4.88 -17.84
C GLU A 153 -17.71 -4.08 -17.89
N ARG A 154 -16.66 -4.63 -18.54
CA ARG A 154 -15.35 -4.00 -18.63
C ARG A 154 -15.19 -3.07 -19.83
N LYS A 155 -16.04 -3.12 -20.83
CA LYS A 155 -15.89 -2.35 -22.08
C LYS A 155 -15.64 -0.86 -21.87
N THR A 156 -16.36 -0.25 -20.90
CA THR A 156 -16.29 1.20 -20.64
C THR A 156 -15.01 1.64 -19.97
N VAL A 157 -14.33 0.74 -19.24
CA VAL A 157 -13.13 1.04 -18.43
C VAL A 157 -11.88 0.37 -18.98
N PHE A 158 -12.01 -0.58 -19.90
CA PHE A 158 -10.88 -1.34 -20.43
C PHE A 158 -9.89 -0.47 -21.21
N VAL A 159 -10.38 0.31 -22.18
CA VAL A 159 -9.52 1.14 -23.05
C VAL A 159 -8.77 2.22 -22.25
N PRO A 160 -9.44 2.97 -21.35
CA PRO A 160 -8.75 3.90 -20.45
C PRO A 160 -7.73 3.21 -19.55
N GLY A 161 -8.09 2.05 -19.00
CA GLY A 161 -7.19 1.26 -18.16
C GLY A 161 -5.96 0.73 -18.92
N LEU A 162 -6.16 0.28 -20.16
CA LEU A 162 -5.07 -0.13 -21.05
C LEU A 162 -4.12 1.05 -21.36
N ALA A 163 -4.66 2.25 -21.57
CA ALA A 163 -3.84 3.44 -21.78
C ALA A 163 -2.98 3.77 -20.55
N ILE A 164 -3.56 3.64 -19.34
CA ILE A 164 -2.80 3.77 -18.09
C ILE A 164 -1.71 2.72 -18.00
N LEU A 165 -2.03 1.45 -18.26
CA LEU A 165 -1.08 0.34 -18.21
C LEU A 165 0.09 0.58 -19.17
N CYS A 166 -0.16 1.00 -20.41
CA CYS A 166 0.88 1.37 -21.36
C CYS A 166 1.75 2.52 -20.84
N GLY A 167 1.16 3.56 -20.26
CA GLY A 167 1.89 4.68 -19.66
C GLY A 167 2.78 4.26 -18.48
N VAL A 168 2.33 3.30 -17.66
CA VAL A 168 3.13 2.71 -16.57
C VAL A 168 4.31 1.93 -17.12
N PHE A 169 4.10 1.11 -18.17
CA PHE A 169 5.18 0.39 -18.85
C PHE A 169 6.23 1.34 -19.41
N ASP A 170 5.81 2.41 -20.07
CA ASP A 170 6.71 3.42 -20.63
C ASP A 170 7.54 4.12 -19.54
N ALA A 171 6.87 4.60 -18.48
CA ALA A 171 7.52 5.36 -17.41
C ALA A 171 8.53 4.51 -16.63
N LEU A 172 8.17 3.30 -16.26
CA LEU A 172 9.00 2.43 -15.43
C LEU A 172 9.92 1.51 -16.25
N ALA A 173 9.79 1.48 -17.58
CA ALA A 173 10.52 0.58 -18.49
C ALA A 173 10.33 -0.91 -18.13
N ILE A 174 9.07 -1.29 -17.88
CA ILE A 174 8.71 -2.67 -17.53
C ILE A 174 8.88 -3.55 -18.76
N ARG A 175 9.58 -4.68 -18.60
CA ARG A 175 9.78 -5.66 -19.68
C ARG A 175 8.71 -6.73 -19.69
N GLU A 176 8.35 -7.20 -18.52
CA GLU A 176 7.38 -8.26 -18.31
C GLU A 176 6.52 -7.96 -17.11
N LEU A 177 5.22 -8.21 -17.21
CA LEU A 177 4.27 -8.14 -16.11
C LEU A 177 3.48 -9.45 -16.07
N ARG A 178 3.37 -10.04 -14.90
CA ARG A 178 2.58 -11.24 -14.65
C ARG A 178 1.30 -10.89 -13.89
N LEU A 179 0.23 -11.61 -14.17
CA LEU A 179 -0.99 -11.47 -13.39
C LEU A 179 -0.79 -12.09 -12.01
N SER A 180 -1.23 -11.40 -10.98
CA SER A 180 -1.36 -11.93 -9.62
C SER A 180 -2.80 -12.36 -9.35
N ASP A 181 -2.97 -13.53 -8.74
CA ASP A 181 -4.27 -13.98 -8.23
C ASP A 181 -4.65 -13.28 -6.91
N GLY A 182 -3.66 -12.76 -6.18
CA GLY A 182 -3.85 -11.99 -4.96
C GLY A 182 -3.89 -10.48 -5.23
N ALA A 183 -4.77 -9.80 -4.51
CA ALA A 183 -4.96 -8.36 -4.56
C ALA A 183 -5.36 -7.80 -3.19
N LEU A 184 -6.04 -6.66 -3.15
CA LEU A 184 -6.52 -6.00 -1.94
C LEU A 184 -7.34 -6.93 -1.02
N ARG A 185 -8.24 -7.73 -1.60
CA ARG A 185 -9.12 -8.63 -0.84
C ARG A 185 -8.32 -9.66 -0.04
N GLU A 186 -7.39 -10.32 -0.69
CA GLU A 186 -6.52 -11.32 -0.09
C GLU A 186 -5.63 -10.68 0.98
N GLY A 187 -5.09 -9.48 0.71
CA GLY A 187 -4.31 -8.72 1.68
C GLY A 187 -5.09 -8.36 2.94
N VAL A 188 -6.35 -7.96 2.81
CA VAL A 188 -7.24 -7.71 3.95
C VAL A 188 -7.49 -9.00 4.74
N LEU A 189 -7.76 -10.12 4.05
CA LEU A 189 -7.98 -11.41 4.71
C LEU A 189 -6.75 -11.86 5.48
N TYR A 190 -5.56 -11.77 4.90
CA TYR A 190 -4.31 -12.12 5.56
C TYR A 190 -3.96 -11.18 6.72
N GLU A 191 -4.24 -9.89 6.60
CA GLU A 191 -4.08 -8.97 7.73
C GLU A 191 -5.03 -9.34 8.88
N MET A 192 -6.28 -9.68 8.57
CA MET A 192 -7.25 -10.15 9.57
C MET A 192 -6.81 -11.47 10.20
N GLU A 193 -6.37 -12.45 9.41
CA GLU A 193 -5.85 -13.72 9.90
C GLU A 193 -4.63 -13.52 10.80
N GLY A 194 -3.71 -12.65 10.42
CA GLY A 194 -2.55 -12.28 11.24
C GLY A 194 -2.93 -11.68 12.59
N ARG A 195 -4.07 -10.96 12.66
CA ARG A 195 -4.63 -10.47 13.92
C ARG A 195 -5.19 -11.60 14.78
N PHE A 196 -5.68 -12.69 14.18
CA PHE A 196 -6.21 -13.86 14.91
C PHE A 196 -5.13 -14.88 15.31
N ARG A 197 -4.04 -15.01 14.55
CA ARG A 197 -2.98 -16.02 14.77
C ARG A 197 -1.77 -15.48 15.51
N HIS A 198 -1.85 -14.69 16.53
CA HIS A 198 -0.75 -14.30 17.46
C HIS A 198 0.67 -13.97 16.87
N GLN A 199 0.88 -14.03 15.57
CA GLN A 199 2.00 -13.38 14.91
C GLN A 199 1.56 -12.00 14.48
N ASP A 200 1.51 -11.14 15.47
CA ASP A 200 0.93 -9.82 15.42
C ASP A 200 1.62 -8.96 14.35
N VAL A 201 0.88 -8.59 13.30
CA VAL A 201 1.31 -7.58 12.30
C VAL A 201 1.86 -6.34 13.01
N ARG A 202 1.28 -5.99 14.18
CA ARG A 202 1.70 -4.88 15.03
C ARG A 202 3.13 -5.06 15.56
N SER A 203 3.51 -6.28 15.94
CA SER A 203 4.88 -6.57 16.39
C SER A 203 5.89 -6.38 15.27
N ARG A 204 5.56 -6.78 14.04
CA ARG A 204 6.40 -6.51 12.87
C ARG A 204 6.48 -5.02 12.57
N THR A 205 5.35 -4.31 12.60
CA THR A 205 5.30 -2.85 12.43
C THR A 205 6.15 -2.13 13.47
N ALA A 206 6.05 -2.53 14.75
CA ALA A 206 6.86 -1.96 15.81
C ALA A 206 8.35 -2.23 15.60
N SER A 207 8.73 -3.44 15.20
CA SER A 207 10.12 -3.79 14.90
C SER A 207 10.65 -3.04 13.67
N SER A 208 9.85 -2.93 12.61
CA SER A 208 10.21 -2.17 11.41
C SER A 208 10.43 -0.69 11.72
N LEU A 209 9.52 -0.09 12.51
CA LEU A 209 9.66 1.30 12.95
C LEU A 209 10.88 1.50 13.85
N ALA A 210 11.14 0.58 14.77
CA ALA A 210 12.33 0.62 15.64
C ALA A 210 13.63 0.59 14.81
N ASN A 211 13.69 -0.25 13.79
CA ASN A 211 14.83 -0.32 12.87
C ASN A 211 14.95 0.96 12.02
N GLN A 212 13.85 1.46 11.47
CA GLN A 212 13.83 2.67 10.64
C GLN A 212 14.36 3.90 11.40
N TYR A 213 14.04 4.01 12.69
CA TYR A 213 14.45 5.12 13.54
C TYR A 213 15.68 4.80 14.40
N HIS A 214 16.37 3.67 14.12
CA HIS A 214 17.61 3.26 14.78
C HIS A 214 17.52 3.30 16.32
N ILE A 215 16.43 2.78 16.87
CA ILE A 215 16.23 2.70 18.32
C ILE A 215 17.30 1.80 18.95
N ASP A 216 17.86 2.23 20.11
CA ASP A 216 18.66 1.36 20.93
C ASP A 216 17.81 0.21 21.50
N SER A 217 17.97 -0.96 20.90
CA SER A 217 17.20 -2.16 21.24
C SER A 217 17.42 -2.64 22.68
N GLU A 218 18.62 -2.44 23.24
CA GLU A 218 18.92 -2.82 24.62
C GLU A 218 18.24 -1.88 25.61
N GLN A 219 18.26 -0.57 25.32
CA GLN A 219 17.55 0.41 26.13
C GLN A 219 16.03 0.20 26.05
N ALA A 220 15.49 0.02 24.86
CA ALA A 220 14.07 -0.27 24.66
C ALA A 220 13.63 -1.53 25.43
N ARG A 221 14.45 -2.58 25.44
CA ARG A 221 14.19 -3.81 26.21
C ARG A 221 14.19 -3.56 27.71
N ARG A 222 15.14 -2.82 28.25
CA ARG A 222 15.19 -2.49 29.69
C ARG A 222 13.92 -1.73 30.12
N VAL A 223 13.49 -0.76 29.31
CA VAL A 223 12.26 0.00 29.56
C VAL A 223 11.03 -0.90 29.47
N LEU A 224 10.99 -1.78 28.49
CA LEU A 224 9.91 -2.76 28.34
C LEU A 224 9.80 -3.68 29.56
N ASP A 225 10.93 -4.27 30.00
CA ASP A 225 10.97 -5.20 31.14
C ASP A 225 10.48 -4.48 32.43
N THR A 226 10.96 -3.27 32.68
CA THR A 226 10.51 -2.46 33.82
C THR A 226 9.01 -2.12 33.73
N THR A 227 8.53 -1.72 32.54
CA THR A 227 7.12 -1.39 32.33
C THR A 227 6.23 -2.61 32.59
N MET A 228 6.64 -3.79 32.14
CA MET A 228 5.87 -5.02 32.35
C MET A 228 5.85 -5.44 33.81
N GLN A 229 6.95 -5.34 34.54
CA GLN A 229 6.98 -5.59 35.98
C GLN A 229 6.03 -4.67 36.75
N MET A 230 6.04 -3.37 36.43
CA MET A 230 5.12 -2.40 37.03
C MET A 230 3.64 -2.70 36.68
N TYR A 231 3.38 -3.08 35.43
CA TYR A 231 2.05 -3.44 34.98
C TYR A 231 1.52 -4.69 35.68
N GLU A 232 2.34 -5.72 35.89
CA GLU A 232 1.93 -6.92 36.60
C GLU A 232 1.57 -6.63 38.05
N GLN A 233 2.36 -5.85 38.77
CA GLN A 233 2.05 -5.44 40.14
C GLN A 233 0.75 -4.62 40.19
N TRP A 234 0.53 -3.72 39.24
CA TRP A 234 -0.70 -2.94 39.14
C TRP A 234 -1.90 -3.84 38.83
N ARG A 235 -1.75 -4.79 37.94
CA ARG A 235 -2.80 -5.75 37.54
C ARG A 235 -3.27 -6.60 38.71
N GLU A 236 -2.36 -7.03 39.59
CA GLU A 236 -2.73 -7.77 40.80
C GLU A 236 -3.59 -6.92 41.77
N GLN A 237 -3.31 -5.61 41.84
CA GLN A 237 -4.07 -4.69 42.69
C GLN A 237 -5.39 -4.25 42.05
N GLN A 238 -5.46 -4.20 40.72
CA GLN A 238 -6.60 -3.68 39.96
C GLN A 238 -7.06 -4.68 38.86
N PRO A 239 -7.45 -5.90 39.17
CA PRO A 239 -7.71 -6.94 38.18
C PRO A 239 -8.91 -6.63 37.27
N LYS A 240 -9.87 -5.80 37.73
CA LYS A 240 -11.03 -5.38 36.94
C LYS A 240 -10.71 -4.38 35.84
N LEU A 241 -9.61 -3.65 35.94
CA LEU A 241 -9.17 -2.66 34.98
C LEU A 241 -8.09 -3.23 34.02
N ALA A 242 -7.52 -4.36 34.35
CA ALA A 242 -6.52 -5.02 33.52
C ALA A 242 -7.18 -5.64 32.28
N HIS A 243 -6.70 -5.20 31.10
CA HIS A 243 -7.18 -5.71 29.81
C HIS A 243 -5.99 -6.11 28.92
N PRO A 244 -6.06 -7.26 28.22
CA PRO A 244 -4.95 -7.74 27.36
C PRO A 244 -4.51 -6.71 26.30
N GLN A 245 -5.43 -5.89 25.79
CA GLN A 245 -5.10 -4.82 24.85
C GLN A 245 -4.23 -3.73 25.50
N LEU A 246 -4.46 -3.39 26.77
CA LEU A 246 -3.65 -2.40 27.49
C LEU A 246 -2.22 -2.90 27.68
N GLU A 247 -2.05 -4.17 28.05
CA GLU A 247 -0.74 -4.79 28.18
C GLU A 247 0.04 -4.72 26.86
N ALA A 248 -0.61 -5.09 25.76
CA ALA A 248 0.00 -5.04 24.42
C ALA A 248 0.39 -3.61 24.03
N LEU A 249 -0.47 -2.62 24.26
CA LEU A 249 -0.18 -1.21 23.98
C LEU A 249 1.00 -0.67 24.80
N LEU A 250 1.08 -1.05 26.08
CA LEU A 250 2.22 -0.70 26.94
C LEU A 250 3.53 -1.28 26.42
N ARG A 251 3.52 -2.54 25.94
CA ARG A 251 4.69 -3.19 25.34
C ARG A 251 5.20 -2.40 24.14
N TRP A 252 4.32 -2.04 23.19
CA TRP A 252 4.72 -1.29 22.02
C TRP A 252 5.11 0.15 22.33
N ALA A 253 4.42 0.83 23.24
CA ALA A 253 4.79 2.17 23.70
C ALA A 253 6.18 2.18 24.32
N ALA A 254 6.51 1.17 25.15
CA ALA A 254 7.84 1.02 25.76
C ALA A 254 8.93 0.76 24.71
N MET A 255 8.66 -0.07 23.70
CA MET A 255 9.60 -0.33 22.61
C MET A 255 9.86 0.89 21.73
N LEU A 256 8.86 1.74 21.52
CA LEU A 256 8.89 2.83 20.53
C LEU A 256 9.05 4.22 21.16
N HIS A 257 9.30 4.31 22.47
CA HIS A 257 9.32 5.60 23.17
C HIS A 257 10.42 6.56 22.69
N GLU A 258 11.45 6.05 22.03
CA GLU A 258 12.60 6.81 21.52
C GLU A 258 12.63 7.04 20.00
N VAL A 259 11.56 6.71 19.25
CA VAL A 259 11.54 6.93 17.78
C VAL A 259 11.79 8.40 17.38
N GLY A 260 11.57 9.35 18.27
CA GLY A 260 11.82 10.78 18.05
C GLY A 260 13.24 11.25 18.29
N LEU A 261 14.16 10.38 18.72
CA LEU A 261 15.56 10.74 19.01
C LEU A 261 16.28 11.36 17.81
N ASN A 262 15.99 10.86 16.62
CA ASN A 262 16.58 11.35 15.37
C ASN A 262 16.13 12.78 15.00
N ILE A 263 15.07 13.30 15.63
CA ILE A 263 14.64 14.69 15.44
C ILE A 263 15.38 15.60 16.40
N ASN A 264 15.25 15.36 17.71
CA ASN A 264 15.94 16.12 18.74
C ASN A 264 15.82 15.41 20.10
N HIS A 265 16.89 15.45 20.89
CA HIS A 265 16.91 14.96 22.27
C HIS A 265 16.00 15.80 23.19
N SER A 266 15.96 17.14 22.96
CA SER A 266 15.05 18.04 23.66
C SER A 266 13.62 17.83 23.17
N GLY A 267 12.72 17.45 24.07
CA GLY A 267 11.33 17.18 23.70
C GLY A 267 11.08 15.81 23.07
N LEU A 268 12.02 14.87 23.18
CA LEU A 268 11.96 13.51 22.67
C LEU A 268 10.56 12.88 22.73
N HIS A 269 9.92 12.90 23.91
CA HIS A 269 8.59 12.35 24.14
C HIS A 269 7.50 12.98 23.25
N ARG A 270 7.66 14.25 22.86
CA ARG A 270 6.73 14.94 21.94
C ARG A 270 6.99 14.52 20.50
N HIS A 271 8.27 14.44 20.11
CA HIS A 271 8.66 14.01 18.78
C HIS A 271 8.26 12.55 18.53
N SER A 272 8.50 11.68 19.51
CA SER A 272 8.09 10.27 19.44
C SER A 272 6.57 10.13 19.33
N ALA A 273 5.81 10.86 20.15
CA ALA A 273 4.35 10.84 20.06
C ALA A 273 3.84 11.35 18.70
N TYR A 274 4.44 12.43 18.17
CA TYR A 274 4.07 12.95 16.84
C TYR A 274 4.32 11.93 15.73
N ILE A 275 5.48 11.27 15.74
CA ILE A 275 5.80 10.21 14.78
C ILE A 275 4.78 9.09 14.88
N LEU A 276 4.51 8.57 16.09
CA LEU A 276 3.56 7.48 16.29
C LEU A 276 2.14 7.85 15.86
N GLN A 277 1.73 9.09 16.07
CA GLN A 277 0.39 9.57 15.71
C GLN A 277 0.21 9.78 14.21
N ASN A 278 1.28 10.12 13.47
CA ASN A 278 1.21 10.54 12.08
C ASN A 278 1.89 9.56 11.10
N SER A 279 2.51 8.48 11.60
CA SER A 279 3.04 7.41 10.76
C SER A 279 1.94 6.42 10.36
N ASP A 280 2.12 5.77 9.22
CA ASP A 280 1.31 4.60 8.87
C ASP A 280 1.80 3.42 9.72
N LEU A 281 0.93 2.94 10.63
CA LEU A 281 1.22 1.84 11.55
C LEU A 281 0.31 0.64 11.22
N PRO A 282 0.70 -0.20 10.27
CA PRO A 282 -0.05 -1.38 9.89
C PRO A 282 -0.42 -2.27 11.09
N GLY A 283 -1.68 -2.70 11.12
CA GLY A 283 -2.20 -3.53 12.21
C GLY A 283 -2.75 -2.76 13.41
N PHE A 284 -2.41 -1.48 13.57
CA PHE A 284 -3.00 -0.62 14.59
C PHE A 284 -4.22 0.14 14.03
N ASN A 285 -5.32 0.17 14.76
CA ASN A 285 -6.40 1.08 14.48
C ASN A 285 -6.09 2.49 15.03
N GLN A 286 -6.88 3.49 14.62
CA GLN A 286 -6.65 4.89 15.02
C GLN A 286 -6.66 5.09 16.53
N GLU A 287 -7.55 4.40 17.25
CA GLU A 287 -7.65 4.49 18.70
C GLU A 287 -6.39 3.93 19.38
N GLN A 288 -5.93 2.75 18.97
CA GLN A 288 -4.71 2.13 19.47
C GLN A 288 -3.48 2.99 19.19
N GLN A 289 -3.40 3.58 18.00
CA GLN A 289 -2.32 4.48 17.60
C GLN A 289 -2.30 5.74 18.46
N LEU A 290 -3.47 6.35 18.71
CA LEU A 290 -3.62 7.51 19.59
C LEU A 290 -3.26 7.18 21.05
N MET A 291 -3.72 6.04 21.57
CA MET A 291 -3.38 5.59 22.92
C MET A 291 -1.89 5.39 23.09
N MET A 292 -1.23 4.71 22.14
CA MET A 292 0.21 4.50 22.17
C MET A 292 0.98 5.82 22.10
N ALA A 293 0.60 6.73 21.21
CA ALA A 293 1.19 8.06 21.11
C ALA A 293 1.00 8.85 22.42
N THR A 294 -0.17 8.73 23.07
CA THR A 294 -0.44 9.36 24.37
C THR A 294 0.45 8.80 25.47
N LEU A 295 0.59 7.48 25.58
CA LEU A 295 1.50 6.84 26.53
C LEU A 295 2.93 7.35 26.36
N VAL A 296 3.41 7.39 25.12
CA VAL A 296 4.75 7.89 24.79
C VAL A 296 4.89 9.40 25.08
N ARG A 297 3.85 10.21 24.83
CA ARG A 297 3.89 11.65 25.11
C ARG A 297 4.08 11.97 26.59
N TYR A 298 3.47 11.17 27.46
CA TYR A 298 3.39 11.48 28.90
C TYR A 298 4.28 10.58 29.77
N HIS A 299 5.11 9.72 29.21
CA HIS A 299 5.98 8.83 30.01
C HIS A 299 7.03 9.57 30.84
N ARG A 300 7.36 10.82 30.54
CA ARG A 300 8.43 11.59 31.23
C ARG A 300 7.96 12.83 31.98
N LYS A 301 6.72 13.29 31.81
CA LYS A 301 6.22 14.54 32.39
C LYS A 301 4.79 14.38 32.87
N ALA A 302 4.33 15.34 33.69
CA ALA A 302 2.95 15.36 34.20
C ALA A 302 1.93 15.33 33.05
N ILE A 303 0.88 14.56 33.24
CA ILE A 303 -0.26 14.50 32.32
C ILE A 303 -1.02 15.83 32.43
N LYS A 304 -1.14 16.54 31.31
CA LYS A 304 -1.96 17.74 31.20
C LYS A 304 -3.28 17.34 30.53
N LEU A 305 -4.34 17.25 31.31
CA LEU A 305 -5.67 16.85 30.82
C LEU A 305 -6.23 17.80 29.76
N ASP A 306 -5.90 19.08 29.85
CA ASP A 306 -6.36 20.13 28.92
C ASP A 306 -5.77 19.98 27.49
N ASP A 307 -4.63 19.35 27.34
CA ASP A 307 -4.00 19.10 26.02
C ASP A 307 -4.76 18.03 25.20
N GLN A 308 -5.62 17.22 25.81
CA GLN A 308 -6.35 16.11 25.15
C GLN A 308 -7.75 16.51 24.68
N ILE A 309 -8.36 17.54 25.25
CA ILE A 309 -9.77 17.91 24.97
C ILE A 309 -9.87 18.88 23.78
N GLY A 310 -8.77 19.42 23.30
CA GLY A 310 -8.75 20.57 22.39
C GLY A 310 -8.79 20.30 20.89
N ARG A 311 -8.95 19.05 20.38
CA ARG A 311 -9.03 18.78 18.93
C ARG A 311 -9.93 17.60 18.56
N ALA A 312 -11.15 17.64 19.04
CA ALA A 312 -12.26 16.92 18.42
C ALA A 312 -13.18 17.97 17.77
N HIS A 313 -12.81 18.42 16.58
CA HIS A 313 -13.69 19.10 15.62
C HIS A 313 -13.32 18.68 14.22
#